data_28eae8d699d6db7acc1670171fb159e6
#
_entry.id   28eae8d699d6db7acc1670171fb159e6
#
_cell.length_a   1.000
_cell.length_b   1.000
_cell.length_c   1.000
_cell.angle_alpha   90.00
_cell.angle_beta   90.00
_cell.angle_gamma   90.00
#
_symmetry.space_group_name_H-M   'P 1'
#
loop_
_entity.id
_entity.type
_entity.pdbx_description
1 polymer ?
#
loop_
_entity_poly.entity_id
_entity_poly.type
_entity_poly.pdbx_seq_one_letter_code
_entity_poly.pdbx_strand_id
1 'polypeptide(L)' 'MSRLEIRSPLPGTFYRASSPDTPPFKSEGDAVAEGDTIGLIEVMKTFQQIPAGLDGKNITFLVDNEEPVMAGQVIAEVDP' A
#
# COMPACT_ATOMS: atom_id res chain seq x y z
N MET A 1 -5.96 -1.74 -21.27
CA MET A 1 -5.81 -0.50 -20.50
C MET A 1 -4.79 -0.69 -19.41
N SER A 2 -4.00 0.35 -19.19
CA SER A 2 -2.98 0.30 -18.15
C SER A 2 -3.62 0.42 -16.78
N ARG A 3 -3.09 -0.31 -15.81
CA ARG A 3 -3.49 -0.17 -14.42
C ARG A 3 -2.75 1.02 -13.82
N LEU A 4 -3.36 1.63 -12.79
CA LEU A 4 -2.74 2.73 -12.06
C LEU A 4 -1.84 2.16 -10.98
N GLU A 5 -0.68 2.79 -10.77
CA GLU A 5 0.31 2.32 -9.80
C GLU A 5 0.28 3.14 -8.53
N ILE A 6 0.43 2.46 -7.40
CA ILE A 6 0.60 3.11 -6.10
C ILE A 6 2.03 2.81 -5.66
N ARG A 7 2.81 3.87 -5.42
CA ARG A 7 4.24 3.75 -5.11
C ARG A 7 4.52 4.13 -3.67
N SER A 8 5.57 3.51 -3.11
CA SER A 8 6.03 3.86 -1.78
C SER A 8 6.65 5.26 -1.80
N PRO A 9 6.23 6.15 -0.89
CA PRO A 9 6.84 7.50 -0.82
C PRO A 9 8.22 7.48 -0.17
N LEU A 10 8.55 6.42 0.59
CA LEU A 10 9.77 6.35 1.38
C LEU A 10 10.35 4.95 1.28
N PRO A 11 11.69 4.81 1.48
CA PRO A 11 12.25 3.48 1.68
C PRO A 11 11.97 3.02 3.10
N GLY A 12 11.71 1.73 3.27
CA GLY A 12 11.43 1.17 4.58
C GLY A 12 10.82 -0.21 4.49
N THR A 13 10.14 -0.63 5.54
CA THR A 13 9.47 -1.93 5.58
C THR A 13 7.97 -1.74 5.40
N PHE A 14 7.39 -2.44 4.46
CA PHE A 14 5.97 -2.33 4.14
C PHE A 14 5.14 -3.24 5.03
N TYR A 15 4.05 -2.70 5.59
CA TYR A 15 3.08 -3.47 6.36
C TYR A 15 1.69 -3.27 5.78
N ARG A 16 0.94 -4.37 5.68
CA ARG A 16 -0.44 -4.33 5.16
C ARG A 16 -1.46 -4.00 6.23
N ALA A 17 -1.09 -4.12 7.51
CA ALA A 17 -1.99 -3.89 8.63
C ALA A 17 -1.25 -3.11 9.71
N SER A 18 -2.00 -2.50 10.63
CA SER A 18 -1.42 -1.73 11.72
C SER A 18 -0.81 -2.61 12.82
N SER A 19 -1.22 -3.88 12.88
CA SER A 19 -0.64 -4.86 13.81
C SER A 19 -0.94 -6.27 13.31
N PRO A 20 -0.24 -7.29 13.83
CA PRO A 20 -0.50 -8.67 13.43
C PRO A 20 -1.93 -9.14 13.70
N ASP A 21 -2.59 -8.53 14.70
CA ASP A 21 -3.93 -8.94 15.12
C ASP A 21 -5.06 -8.18 14.43
N THR A 22 -4.74 -7.22 13.57
CA THR A 22 -5.75 -6.45 12.86
C THR A 22 -5.82 -6.88 11.40
N PRO A 23 -7.02 -6.77 10.78
CA PRO A 23 -7.10 -7.07 9.35
C PRO A 23 -6.30 -6.05 8.54
N PRO A 24 -5.89 -6.42 7.33
CA PRO A 24 -5.20 -5.48 6.43
C PRO A 24 -6.08 -4.26 6.14
N PHE A 25 -5.43 -3.12 5.88
CA PHE A 25 -6.16 -1.91 5.47
C PHE A 25 -6.98 -2.17 4.21
N LYS A 26 -6.43 -2.95 3.28
CA LYS A 26 -7.11 -3.38 2.06
C LYS A 26 -6.77 -4.82 1.78
N SER A 27 -7.75 -5.56 1.27
CA SER A 27 -7.56 -6.93 0.80
C SER A 27 -7.46 -6.94 -0.72
N GLU A 28 -6.87 -7.99 -1.27
CA GLU A 28 -6.81 -8.15 -2.73
C GLU A 28 -8.21 -8.03 -3.31
N GLY A 29 -8.34 -7.25 -4.37
CA GLY A 29 -9.60 -7.04 -5.05
C GLY A 29 -10.45 -5.91 -4.53
N ASP A 30 -10.05 -5.26 -3.44
CA ASP A 30 -10.83 -4.15 -2.87
C ASP A 30 -10.79 -2.93 -3.78
N ALA A 31 -11.83 -2.09 -3.65
CA ALA A 31 -11.81 -0.75 -4.23
C ALA A 31 -11.06 0.19 -3.30
N VAL A 32 -10.48 1.24 -3.86
CA VAL A 32 -9.77 2.26 -3.10
C VAL A 32 -10.27 3.65 -3.49
N ALA A 33 -10.23 4.55 -2.52
CA ALA A 33 -10.51 5.96 -2.73
C ALA A 33 -9.27 6.77 -2.36
N GLU A 34 -9.17 7.98 -2.87
CA GLU A 34 -7.98 8.80 -2.73
C GLU A 34 -7.48 8.93 -1.30
N GLY A 35 -8.38 9.11 -0.34
CA GLY A 35 -8.01 9.29 1.07
C GLY A 35 -7.80 8.00 1.85
N ASP A 36 -7.96 6.83 1.20
CA ASP A 36 -7.82 5.56 1.91
C ASP A 36 -6.36 5.26 2.20
N THR A 37 -6.11 4.66 3.37
CA THR A 37 -4.79 4.12 3.69
C THR A 37 -4.72 2.69 3.17
N ILE A 38 -3.67 2.38 2.41
CA ILE A 38 -3.49 1.03 1.86
C ILE A 38 -2.45 0.21 2.62
N GLY A 39 -1.63 0.86 3.41
CA GLY A 39 -0.58 0.19 4.19
C GLY A 39 0.23 1.19 4.97
N LEU A 40 1.29 0.69 5.60
CA LEU A 40 2.23 1.50 6.37
C LEU A 40 3.64 1.25 5.88
N ILE A 41 4.49 2.27 6.01
CA ILE A 41 5.93 2.12 5.84
C ILE A 41 6.58 2.42 7.19
N GLU A 42 7.43 1.50 7.65
CA GLU A 42 8.21 1.72 8.86
C GLU A 42 9.60 2.19 8.48
N VAL A 43 10.01 3.32 9.06
CA VAL A 43 11.36 3.86 8.92
C VAL A 43 11.85 4.19 10.32
N MET A 44 12.88 3.48 10.79
CA MET A 44 13.48 3.72 12.11
C MET A 44 12.44 3.75 13.23
N LYS A 45 11.54 2.75 13.24
CA LYS A 45 10.47 2.59 14.23
C LYS A 45 9.39 3.67 14.16
N THR A 46 9.38 4.46 13.12
CA THR A 46 8.33 5.44 12.85
C THR A 46 7.48 4.93 11.70
N PHE A 47 6.15 4.91 11.89
CA PHE A 47 5.21 4.40 10.89
C PHE A 47 4.58 5.56 10.14
N GLN A 48 4.61 5.48 8.81
CA GLN A 48 3.97 6.44 7.92
C GLN A 48 2.85 5.74 7.17
N GLN A 49 1.68 6.36 7.10
CA GLN A 49 0.58 5.81 6.32
C GLN A 49 0.83 6.06 4.84
N ILE A 50 0.50 5.05 4.03
CA ILE A 50 0.57 5.17 2.58
C ILE A 50 -0.86 5.38 2.08
N PRO A 51 -1.21 6.58 1.61
CA PRO A 51 -2.52 6.80 1.02
C PRO A 51 -2.58 6.21 -0.38
N ALA A 52 -3.78 5.83 -0.82
CA ALA A 52 -3.96 5.38 -2.19
C ALA A 52 -3.59 6.49 -3.18
N GLY A 53 -3.97 7.72 -2.89
CA GLY A 53 -3.65 8.88 -3.72
C GLY A 53 -4.43 8.94 -5.01
N LEU A 54 -5.39 8.03 -5.20
CA LEU A 54 -6.21 7.95 -6.39
C LEU A 54 -7.44 7.09 -6.10
N ASP A 55 -8.44 7.18 -6.96
CA ASP A 55 -9.59 6.29 -6.90
C ASP A 55 -9.36 5.13 -7.87
N GLY A 56 -9.78 3.94 -7.47
CA GLY A 56 -9.64 2.77 -8.33
C GLY A 56 -10.34 1.58 -7.72
N LYS A 57 -10.21 0.44 -8.38
CA LYS A 57 -10.85 -0.79 -7.93
C LYS A 57 -9.93 -1.96 -8.22
N ASN A 58 -10.25 -3.08 -7.58
CA ASN A 58 -9.57 -4.36 -7.83
C ASN A 58 -8.06 -4.26 -7.56
N ILE A 59 -7.71 -3.80 -6.34
CA ILE A 59 -6.31 -3.61 -5.97
C ILE A 59 -5.55 -4.95 -5.96
N THR A 60 -4.34 -4.93 -6.48
CA THR A 60 -3.40 -6.05 -6.43
C THR A 60 -2.12 -5.56 -5.77
N PHE A 61 -1.69 -6.24 -4.70
CA PHE A 61 -0.44 -5.90 -4.04
C PHE A 61 0.72 -6.62 -4.72
N LEU A 62 1.81 -5.89 -4.96
CA LEU A 62 3.01 -6.43 -5.60
C LEU A 62 4.11 -6.74 -4.59
N VAL A 63 3.90 -6.41 -3.32
CA VAL A 63 4.85 -6.68 -2.24
C VAL A 63 4.11 -7.38 -1.12
N ASP A 64 4.85 -8.18 -0.35
CA ASP A 64 4.30 -8.90 0.78
C ASP A 64 4.37 -8.06 2.05
N ASN A 65 3.60 -8.49 3.06
CA ASN A 65 3.70 -7.89 4.38
C ASN A 65 5.13 -8.06 4.92
N GLU A 66 5.64 -7.01 5.54
CA GLU A 66 6.99 -6.98 6.14
C GLU A 66 8.11 -7.07 5.09
N GLU A 67 7.82 -6.74 3.85
CA GLU A 67 8.83 -6.73 2.79
C GLU A 67 9.53 -5.37 2.74
N PRO A 68 10.87 -5.34 2.60
CA PRO A 68 11.57 -4.07 2.41
C PRO A 68 11.26 -3.48 1.03
N VAL A 69 11.02 -2.18 1.00
CA VAL A 69 10.72 -1.46 -0.25
C VAL A 69 11.58 -0.20 -0.34
N MET A 70 11.77 0.26 -1.57
CA MET A 70 12.52 1.48 -1.86
C MET A 70 11.55 2.62 -2.18
N ALA A 71 12.01 3.85 -2.02
CA ALA A 71 11.24 5.02 -2.44
C ALA A 71 10.93 4.91 -3.94
N GLY A 72 9.69 5.15 -4.31
CA GLY A 72 9.26 5.05 -5.70
C GLY A 72 8.93 3.65 -6.19
N GLN A 73 9.16 2.63 -5.37
CA GLN A 73 8.84 1.26 -5.75
C GLN A 73 7.33 1.07 -5.82
N VAL A 74 6.85 0.41 -6.86
CA VAL A 74 5.42 0.11 -7.01
C VAL A 74 5.04 -0.95 -5.99
N ILE A 75 4.10 -0.63 -5.10
CA ILE A 75 3.65 -1.55 -4.06
C ILE A 75 2.30 -2.16 -4.39
N ALA A 76 1.50 -1.50 -5.22
CA ALA A 76 0.19 -2.01 -5.60
C ALA A 76 -0.25 -1.42 -6.93
N GLU A 77 -1.21 -2.09 -7.57
CA GLU A 77 -1.84 -1.60 -8.79
C GLU A 77 -3.35 -1.69 -8.63
N VAL A 78 -4.06 -0.77 -9.26
CA VAL A 78 -5.52 -0.76 -9.26
C VAL A 78 -6.04 -0.48 -10.66
N ASP A 79 -7.25 -0.93 -10.93
CA ASP A 79 -7.96 -0.59 -12.17
C ASP A 79 -8.57 0.81 -12.02
N PRO A 80 -8.51 1.60 -13.08
CA PRO A 80 -9.10 2.95 -13.07
C PRO A 80 -10.62 2.95 -12.93
#